data_946246a2160d07268b0f53cd973beddc
#
_entry.id   946246a2160d07268b0f53cd973beddc
#
_cell.length_a   1.000
_cell.length_b   1.000
_cell.length_c   1.000
_cell.angle_alpha   90.00
_cell.angle_beta   90.00
_cell.angle_gamma   90.00
#
_symmetry.space_group_name_H-M   'P 1'
#
loop_
_entity.id
_entity.type
_entity.pdbx_description
1 polymer ?
#
loop_
_entity_poly.entity_id
_entity_poly.type
_entity_poly.pdbx_seq_one_letter_code
_entity_poly.pdbx_strand_id
1 'polypeptide(L)'
;MGSLLSIVFIAPFSIIKLLNIDANLFIKSLVFASLLTLLELLRFVLLGGFPWLLPGLVLLDTAGQNIIPILGVYGGSFILYFLSFVIALSFLNKQYRIFLITIFSSVIFLPQHNLTIFYPKESLSISIIQPSLDPFKKYVDGLHKNIEDVLVDLSGQQSNVDLLIWPESPLPYLHSSNQMANFNSRIDGLPEILSGAWKYQDSSLYNTMTILST
;
A
#
# COMPACT_ATOMS: atom_id res chain seq x y z
N MET A 1 -6.21 16.76 9.91
CA MET A 1 -6.18 15.33 9.59
C MET A 1 -5.81 14.44 10.78
N GLY A 2 -4.78 14.75 11.58
CA GLY A 2 -4.41 13.96 12.76
C GLY A 2 -5.52 13.75 13.79
N SER A 3 -6.33 14.76 14.06
CA SER A 3 -7.43 14.67 15.04
C SER A 3 -8.54 13.67 14.62
N LEU A 4 -8.86 13.59 13.33
CA LEU A 4 -9.83 12.61 12.82
C LEU A 4 -9.33 11.18 12.94
N LEU A 5 -8.04 10.95 12.65
CA LEU A 5 -7.41 9.64 12.83
C LEU A 5 -7.39 9.23 14.31
N SER A 6 -7.14 10.16 15.22
CA SER A 6 -7.14 9.86 16.67
C SER A 6 -8.51 9.39 17.15
N ILE A 7 -9.60 9.95 16.63
CA ILE A 7 -10.97 9.53 16.97
C ILE A 7 -11.20 8.05 16.60
N VAL A 8 -10.70 7.61 15.45
CA VAL A 8 -10.83 6.22 14.99
C VAL A 8 -10.18 5.25 15.98
N PHE A 9 -9.04 5.60 16.56
CA PHE A 9 -8.36 4.73 17.52
C PHE A 9 -8.96 4.80 18.95
N ILE A 10 -9.59 5.91 19.32
CA ILE A 10 -10.19 6.10 20.66
C ILE A 10 -11.61 5.51 20.73
N ALA A 11 -12.35 5.55 19.62
CA ALA A 11 -13.75 5.12 19.56
C ALA A 11 -13.98 3.68 20.09
N PRO A 12 -13.15 2.66 19.77
CA PRO A 12 -13.34 1.31 20.27
C PRO A 12 -13.33 1.23 21.79
N PHE A 13 -12.41 1.96 22.44
CA PHE A 13 -12.30 1.97 23.90
C PHE A 13 -13.56 2.59 24.54
N SER A 14 -14.09 3.66 23.94
CA SER A 14 -15.31 4.31 24.38
C SER A 14 -16.55 3.41 24.20
N ILE A 15 -16.65 2.74 23.05
CA ILE A 15 -17.73 1.80 22.75
C ILE A 15 -17.75 0.63 23.74
N ILE A 16 -16.60 0.02 24.02
CA ILE A 16 -16.54 -1.10 24.95
C ILE A 16 -16.87 -0.67 26.38
N LYS A 17 -16.44 0.52 26.78
CA LYS A 17 -16.82 1.09 28.08
C LYS A 17 -18.32 1.34 28.17
N LEU A 18 -18.94 1.86 27.11
CA LEU A 18 -20.38 2.11 27.03
C LEU A 18 -21.21 0.81 27.05
N LEU A 19 -20.76 -0.21 26.33
CA LEU A 19 -21.45 -1.49 26.24
C LEU A 19 -21.32 -2.34 27.51
N ASN A 20 -20.45 -1.94 28.46
CA ASN A 20 -20.21 -2.64 29.74
C ASN A 20 -20.11 -4.15 29.56
N ILE A 21 -19.31 -4.60 28.59
CA ILE A 21 -19.20 -6.01 28.21
C ILE A 21 -18.59 -6.79 29.39
N ASP A 22 -19.45 -7.50 30.10
CA ASP A 22 -19.02 -8.46 31.12
C ASP A 22 -18.76 -9.82 30.45
N ALA A 23 -17.53 -10.05 30.05
CA ALA A 23 -17.11 -11.23 29.34
C ALA A 23 -15.70 -11.65 29.75
N ASN A 24 -15.32 -12.88 29.42
CA ASN A 24 -13.98 -13.36 29.65
C ASN A 24 -12.94 -12.61 28.78
N LEU A 25 -11.66 -12.76 29.12
CA LEU A 25 -10.54 -12.09 28.50
C LEU A 25 -10.54 -12.27 26.96
N PHE A 26 -10.77 -13.48 26.47
CA PHE A 26 -10.73 -13.78 25.04
C PHE A 26 -11.85 -13.08 24.27
N ILE A 27 -13.07 -13.06 24.81
CA ILE A 27 -14.22 -12.37 24.19
C ILE A 27 -13.96 -10.86 24.17
N LYS A 28 -13.43 -10.28 25.26
CA LYS A 28 -13.05 -8.86 25.28
C LYS A 28 -12.00 -8.56 24.22
N SER A 29 -10.96 -9.36 24.11
CA SER A 29 -9.91 -9.19 23.08
C SER A 29 -10.47 -9.33 21.65
N LEU A 30 -11.38 -10.27 21.43
CA LEU A 30 -12.04 -10.48 20.14
C LEU A 30 -12.87 -9.24 19.74
N VAL A 31 -13.67 -8.70 20.65
CA VAL A 31 -14.50 -7.50 20.40
C VAL A 31 -13.60 -6.30 20.09
N PHE A 32 -12.53 -6.08 20.86
CA PHE A 32 -11.59 -5.01 20.58
C PHE A 32 -10.94 -5.14 19.20
N ALA A 33 -10.42 -6.31 18.89
CA ALA A 33 -9.79 -6.57 17.59
C ALA A 33 -10.77 -6.34 16.44
N SER A 34 -12.01 -6.84 16.58
CA SER A 34 -13.07 -6.66 15.58
C SER A 34 -13.39 -5.19 15.36
N LEU A 35 -13.58 -4.41 16.44
CA LEU A 35 -13.92 -2.99 16.35
C LEU A 35 -12.79 -2.19 15.70
N LEU A 36 -11.53 -2.44 16.06
CA LEU A 36 -10.39 -1.75 15.44
C LEU A 36 -10.28 -2.08 13.96
N THR A 37 -10.41 -3.36 13.59
CA THR A 37 -10.37 -3.78 12.19
C THR A 37 -11.52 -3.19 11.38
N LEU A 38 -12.74 -3.16 11.92
CA LEU A 38 -13.89 -2.52 11.28
C LEU A 38 -13.67 -1.01 11.08
N LEU A 39 -13.04 -0.35 12.04
CA LEU A 39 -12.72 1.07 11.91
C LEU A 39 -11.61 1.32 10.87
N GLU A 40 -10.65 0.41 10.71
CA GLU A 40 -9.70 0.49 9.60
C GLU A 40 -10.39 0.35 8.25
N LEU A 41 -11.32 -0.60 8.11
CA LEU A 41 -12.13 -0.76 6.90
C LEU A 41 -12.98 0.49 6.63
N LEU A 42 -13.62 1.03 7.66
CA LEU A 42 -14.41 2.26 7.54
C LEU A 42 -13.54 3.44 7.11
N ARG A 43 -12.35 3.57 7.70
CA ARG A 43 -11.37 4.58 7.30
C ARG A 43 -10.99 4.46 5.83
N PHE A 44 -10.75 3.24 5.34
CA PHE A 44 -10.45 2.99 3.94
C PHE A 44 -11.58 3.49 3.03
N VAL A 45 -12.83 3.16 3.35
CA VAL A 45 -14.00 3.59 2.57
C VAL A 45 -14.19 5.11 2.62
N LEU A 46 -14.11 5.72 3.82
CA LEU A 46 -14.37 7.16 4.01
C LEU A 46 -13.26 8.05 3.45
N LEU A 47 -12.02 7.58 3.41
CA LEU A 47 -10.87 8.36 2.93
C LEU A 47 -10.44 7.98 1.51
N GLY A 48 -11.32 7.38 0.72
CA GLY A 48 -11.05 7.10 -0.69
C GLY A 48 -9.95 6.09 -0.94
N GLY A 49 -9.83 5.08 -0.07
CA GLY A 49 -8.84 4.02 -0.27
C GLY A 49 -7.46 4.29 0.31
N PHE A 50 -7.37 5.12 1.35
CA PHE A 50 -6.09 5.44 2.00
C PHE A 50 -5.55 4.23 2.82
N PRO A 51 -4.60 3.43 2.28
CA PRO A 51 -4.20 2.15 2.87
C PRO A 51 -3.06 2.25 3.87
N TRP A 52 -2.67 3.44 4.29
CA TRP A 52 -1.49 3.67 5.11
C TRP A 52 -1.73 3.29 6.56
N LEU A 53 -0.66 2.85 7.23
CA LEU A 53 -0.68 2.49 8.65
C LEU A 53 -1.62 1.30 8.96
N LEU A 54 -1.64 0.29 8.09
CA LEU A 54 -2.31 -0.98 8.39
C LEU A 54 -1.34 -1.88 9.18
N PRO A 55 -1.63 -2.22 10.44
CA PRO A 55 -0.74 -3.05 11.25
C PRO A 55 -0.47 -4.42 10.63
N GLY A 56 -1.42 -4.98 9.88
CA GLY A 56 -1.23 -6.25 9.18
C GLY A 56 -0.03 -6.27 8.23
N LEU A 57 0.44 -5.12 7.74
CA LEU A 57 1.66 -5.03 6.92
C LEU A 57 2.94 -5.39 7.70
N VAL A 58 2.93 -5.29 9.03
CA VAL A 58 4.07 -5.72 9.88
C VAL A 58 4.32 -7.22 9.77
N LEU A 59 3.32 -8.00 9.33
CA LEU A 59 3.47 -9.43 9.12
C LEU A 59 4.29 -9.80 7.88
N LEU A 60 4.49 -8.86 6.95
CA LEU A 60 5.37 -9.07 5.80
C LEU A 60 6.80 -9.33 6.31
N ASP A 61 7.52 -10.20 5.60
CA ASP A 61 8.86 -10.66 5.98
C ASP A 61 8.95 -11.43 7.30
N THR A 62 7.81 -11.86 7.86
CA THR A 62 7.73 -12.76 9.02
C THR A 62 7.08 -14.09 8.63
N ALA A 63 7.11 -15.11 9.51
CA ALA A 63 6.34 -16.34 9.31
C ALA A 63 4.83 -16.09 9.19
N GLY A 64 4.34 -14.98 9.73
CA GLY A 64 2.95 -14.54 9.63
C GLY A 64 2.53 -14.09 8.23
N GLN A 65 3.46 -13.84 7.31
CA GLN A 65 3.14 -13.41 5.94
C GLN A 65 2.23 -14.41 5.20
N ASN A 66 2.32 -15.72 5.52
CA ASN A 66 1.50 -16.76 4.91
C ASN A 66 -0.01 -16.62 5.23
N ILE A 67 -0.36 -15.80 6.20
CA ILE A 67 -1.75 -15.48 6.56
C ILE A 67 -2.34 -14.45 5.58
N ILE A 68 -1.51 -13.57 5.05
CA ILE A 68 -1.95 -12.45 4.20
C ILE A 68 -2.67 -12.93 2.92
N PRO A 69 -2.21 -13.94 2.17
CA PRO A 69 -2.93 -14.44 1.00
C PRO A 69 -4.32 -15.03 1.33
N ILE A 70 -4.54 -15.48 2.57
CA ILE A 70 -5.79 -16.14 3.01
C ILE A 70 -6.77 -15.11 3.57
N LEU A 71 -6.33 -14.26 4.48
CA LEU A 71 -7.18 -13.34 5.25
C LEU A 71 -7.04 -11.88 4.83
N GLY A 72 -6.13 -11.58 3.91
CA GLY A 72 -5.77 -10.23 3.53
C GLY A 72 -5.04 -9.47 4.64
N VAL A 73 -4.63 -8.24 4.34
CA VAL A 73 -3.91 -7.36 5.29
C VAL A 73 -4.79 -7.03 6.51
N TYR A 74 -6.08 -6.84 6.32
CA TYR A 74 -7.02 -6.56 7.42
C TYR A 74 -7.18 -7.75 8.37
N GLY A 75 -7.14 -8.99 7.84
CA GLY A 75 -7.10 -10.19 8.69
C GLY A 75 -5.79 -10.27 9.49
N GLY A 76 -4.68 -9.87 8.89
CA GLY A 76 -3.41 -9.68 9.60
C GLY A 76 -3.51 -8.65 10.72
N SER A 77 -4.08 -7.48 10.44
CA SER A 77 -4.36 -6.44 11.47
C SER A 77 -5.20 -7.00 12.62
N PHE A 78 -6.28 -7.72 12.30
CA PHE A 78 -7.13 -8.34 13.30
C PHE A 78 -6.36 -9.28 14.24
N ILE A 79 -5.53 -10.15 13.71
CA ILE A 79 -4.70 -11.09 14.50
C ILE A 79 -3.76 -10.32 15.41
N LEU A 80 -3.07 -9.30 14.91
CA LEU A 80 -2.17 -8.49 15.71
C LEU A 80 -2.88 -7.74 16.83
N TYR A 81 -4.04 -7.15 16.55
CA TYR A 81 -4.87 -6.52 17.58
C TYR A 81 -5.33 -7.54 18.61
N PHE A 82 -5.83 -8.69 18.17
CA PHE A 82 -6.29 -9.73 19.08
C PHE A 82 -5.18 -10.18 20.04
N LEU A 83 -4.00 -10.51 19.54
CA LEU A 83 -2.85 -10.91 20.34
C LEU A 83 -2.41 -9.79 21.30
N SER A 84 -2.36 -8.56 20.81
CA SER A 84 -1.98 -7.40 21.63
C SER A 84 -2.95 -7.20 22.80
N PHE A 85 -4.25 -7.36 22.59
CA PHE A 85 -5.25 -7.24 23.65
C PHE A 85 -5.21 -8.43 24.61
N VAL A 86 -4.99 -9.65 24.12
CA VAL A 86 -4.79 -10.82 25.00
C VAL A 86 -3.58 -10.61 25.91
N ILE A 87 -2.47 -10.12 25.37
CA ILE A 87 -1.27 -9.79 26.14
C ILE A 87 -1.57 -8.72 27.19
N ALA A 88 -2.15 -7.59 26.78
CA ALA A 88 -2.42 -6.48 27.68
C ALA A 88 -3.40 -6.86 28.80
N LEU A 89 -4.53 -7.47 28.45
CA LEU A 89 -5.55 -7.83 29.44
C LEU A 89 -5.09 -8.96 30.37
N SER A 90 -4.32 -9.94 29.88
CA SER A 90 -3.78 -11.00 30.73
C SER A 90 -2.76 -10.47 31.73
N PHE A 91 -1.95 -9.49 31.35
CA PHE A 91 -1.03 -8.80 32.25
C PHE A 91 -1.79 -8.02 33.34
N LEU A 92 -2.76 -7.19 32.93
CA LEU A 92 -3.56 -6.38 33.85
C LEU A 92 -4.36 -7.22 34.83
N ASN A 93 -4.89 -8.36 34.38
CA ASN A 93 -5.64 -9.31 35.23
C ASN A 93 -4.74 -10.30 36.00
N LYS A 94 -3.44 -10.13 35.98
CA LYS A 94 -2.44 -11.01 36.64
C LYS A 94 -2.52 -12.48 36.20
N GLN A 95 -2.99 -12.72 34.99
CA GLN A 95 -3.06 -14.05 34.38
C GLN A 95 -1.73 -14.38 33.65
N TYR A 96 -0.65 -14.42 34.40
CA TYR A 96 0.72 -14.49 33.85
C TYR A 96 0.98 -15.73 32.98
N ARG A 97 0.27 -16.82 33.18
CA ARG A 97 0.39 -18.01 32.30
C ARG A 97 -0.06 -17.67 30.87
N ILE A 98 -1.24 -17.05 30.72
CA ILE A 98 -1.79 -16.64 29.42
C ILE A 98 -0.86 -15.60 28.80
N PHE A 99 -0.43 -14.61 29.57
CA PHE A 99 0.51 -13.58 29.15
C PHE A 99 1.81 -14.19 28.55
N LEU A 100 2.46 -15.10 29.27
CA LEU A 100 3.70 -15.73 28.82
C LEU A 100 3.48 -16.61 27.59
N ILE A 101 2.41 -17.40 27.55
CA ILE A 101 2.10 -18.25 26.38
C ILE A 101 1.86 -17.38 25.16
N THR A 102 1.11 -16.29 25.28
CA THR A 102 0.80 -15.41 24.13
C THR A 102 2.04 -14.69 23.63
N ILE A 103 2.90 -14.18 24.53
CA ILE A 103 4.19 -13.58 24.13
C ILE A 103 5.06 -14.62 23.42
N PHE A 104 5.19 -15.82 23.99
CA PHE A 104 6.03 -16.86 23.40
C PHE A 104 5.52 -17.31 22.01
N SER A 105 4.19 -17.46 21.86
CA SER A 105 3.61 -17.78 20.56
C SER A 105 3.74 -16.64 19.54
N SER A 106 3.86 -15.40 19.99
CA SER A 106 4.06 -14.25 19.09
C SER A 106 5.47 -14.20 18.48
N VAL A 107 6.42 -15.02 18.95
CA VAL A 107 7.75 -15.15 18.36
C VAL A 107 7.69 -15.62 16.89
N ILE A 108 6.64 -16.33 16.50
CA ILE A 108 6.41 -16.74 15.10
C ILE A 108 6.30 -15.52 14.15
N PHE A 109 5.97 -14.35 14.66
CA PHE A 109 5.87 -13.11 13.87
C PHE A 109 7.17 -12.31 13.83
N LEU A 110 8.27 -12.85 14.37
CA LEU A 110 9.58 -12.22 14.18
C LEU A 110 10.05 -12.35 12.72
N PRO A 111 10.79 -11.35 12.22
CA PRO A 111 11.31 -11.36 10.86
C PRO A 111 12.10 -12.64 10.56
N GLN A 112 11.84 -13.24 9.41
CA GLN A 112 12.55 -14.42 8.92
C GLN A 112 13.26 -14.06 7.63
N HIS A 113 14.57 -14.23 7.58
CA HIS A 113 15.39 -13.90 6.40
C HIS A 113 15.35 -14.96 5.27
N ASN A 114 14.59 -16.03 5.43
CA ASN A 114 14.48 -17.06 4.40
C ASN A 114 13.39 -16.71 3.41
N LEU A 115 13.64 -15.74 2.55
CA LEU A 115 12.85 -15.53 1.34
C LEU A 115 13.08 -16.72 0.41
N THR A 116 12.04 -17.48 0.14
CA THR A 116 12.04 -18.43 -0.96
C THR A 116 12.08 -17.62 -2.26
N ILE A 117 13.27 -17.51 -2.84
CA ILE A 117 13.42 -16.86 -4.14
C ILE A 117 12.85 -17.82 -5.16
N PHE A 118 11.70 -17.51 -5.72
CA PHE A 118 11.20 -18.17 -6.92
C PHE A 118 12.07 -17.70 -8.08
N TYR A 119 12.83 -18.63 -8.68
CA TYR A 119 13.49 -18.37 -9.95
C TYR A 119 12.45 -18.59 -11.06
N PRO A 120 12.00 -17.54 -11.75
CA PRO A 120 11.13 -17.71 -12.90
C PRO A 120 11.89 -18.45 -14.01
N LYS A 121 11.19 -19.26 -14.80
CA LYS A 121 11.78 -19.95 -15.96
C LYS A 121 12.18 -18.97 -17.08
N GLU A 122 11.53 -17.82 -17.11
CA GLU A 122 11.79 -16.73 -18.05
C GLU A 122 12.11 -15.47 -17.25
N SER A 123 13.11 -14.74 -17.71
CA SER A 123 13.52 -13.47 -17.12
C SER A 123 13.18 -12.33 -18.07
N LEU A 124 12.54 -11.29 -17.55
CA LEU A 124 12.28 -10.04 -18.25
C LEU A 124 13.30 -9.01 -17.73
N SER A 125 14.01 -8.36 -18.63
CA SER A 125 14.91 -7.26 -18.28
C SER A 125 14.11 -5.97 -18.16
N ILE A 126 14.07 -5.38 -16.97
CA ILE A 126 13.26 -4.20 -16.68
C ILE A 126 14.16 -3.08 -16.17
N SER A 127 13.95 -1.85 -16.67
CA SER A 127 14.52 -0.64 -16.09
C SER A 127 13.43 0.26 -15.54
N ILE A 128 13.63 0.74 -14.31
CA ILE A 128 12.71 1.69 -13.65
C ILE A 128 13.31 3.09 -13.77
N ILE A 129 12.58 3.99 -14.42
CA ILE A 129 12.98 5.37 -14.62
C ILE A 129 12.51 6.23 -13.46
N GLN A 130 13.45 6.80 -12.74
CA GLN A 130 13.18 7.71 -11.60
C GLN A 130 13.66 9.14 -11.95
N PRO A 131 12.80 9.99 -12.54
CA PRO A 131 13.20 11.31 -13.01
C PRO A 131 13.45 12.33 -11.87
N SER A 132 13.06 12.00 -10.63
CA SER A 132 13.22 12.87 -9.45
C SER A 132 12.69 14.30 -9.65
N LEU A 133 11.59 14.44 -10.38
CA LEU A 133 10.96 15.71 -10.66
C LEU A 133 10.11 16.18 -9.48
N ASP A 134 10.10 17.49 -9.23
CA ASP A 134 9.24 18.11 -8.24
C ASP A 134 7.76 17.99 -8.67
N PRO A 135 6.91 17.26 -7.92
CA PRO A 135 5.52 17.03 -8.29
C PRO A 135 4.70 18.32 -8.36
N PHE A 136 5.10 19.37 -7.64
CA PHE A 136 4.41 20.67 -7.66
C PHE A 136 4.71 21.47 -8.94
N LYS A 137 5.80 21.16 -9.63
CA LYS A 137 6.16 21.80 -10.92
C LYS A 137 5.55 21.12 -12.13
N LYS A 138 4.98 19.95 -11.96
CA LYS A 138 4.43 19.13 -13.04
C LYS A 138 3.34 19.82 -13.87
N TYR A 139 2.52 20.66 -13.23
CA TYR A 139 1.40 21.35 -13.86
C TYR A 139 1.69 22.83 -14.14
N VAL A 140 2.94 23.28 -14.04
CA VAL A 140 3.34 24.65 -14.35
C VAL A 140 3.57 24.79 -15.83
N ASP A 141 2.87 25.74 -16.47
CA ASP A 141 3.03 26.05 -17.88
C ASP A 141 4.50 26.37 -18.23
N GLY A 142 4.95 25.85 -19.34
CA GLY A 142 6.32 26.01 -19.82
C GLY A 142 7.34 25.02 -19.27
N LEU A 143 7.05 24.25 -18.24
CA LEU A 143 7.93 23.22 -17.71
C LEU A 143 7.70 21.81 -18.28
N HIS A 144 6.64 21.63 -19.05
CA HIS A 144 6.27 20.32 -19.61
C HIS A 144 7.38 19.73 -20.47
N LYS A 145 8.02 20.55 -21.30
CA LYS A 145 9.13 20.10 -22.15
C LYS A 145 10.32 19.58 -21.34
N ASN A 146 10.64 20.22 -20.24
CA ASN A 146 11.74 19.75 -19.35
C ASN A 146 11.41 18.37 -18.76
N ILE A 147 10.15 18.12 -18.41
CA ILE A 147 9.71 16.82 -17.90
C ILE A 147 9.85 15.75 -18.98
N GLU A 148 9.40 16.05 -20.19
CA GLU A 148 9.52 15.18 -21.35
C GLU A 148 11.01 14.88 -21.65
N ASP A 149 11.85 15.92 -21.71
CA ASP A 149 13.28 15.78 -22.01
C ASP A 149 13.97 14.85 -21.00
N VAL A 150 13.71 15.02 -19.70
CA VAL A 150 14.30 14.17 -18.65
C VAL A 150 13.83 12.70 -18.80
N LEU A 151 12.55 12.47 -19.08
CA LEU A 151 12.03 11.11 -19.26
C LEU A 151 12.63 10.44 -20.49
N VAL A 152 12.70 11.15 -21.63
CA VAL A 152 13.29 10.64 -22.86
C VAL A 152 14.78 10.36 -22.70
N ASP A 153 15.53 11.29 -22.12
CA ASP A 153 16.98 11.15 -21.91
C ASP A 153 17.32 9.97 -21.01
N LEU A 154 16.61 9.81 -19.88
CA LEU A 154 16.83 8.69 -18.97
C LEU A 154 16.44 7.36 -19.62
N SER A 155 15.37 7.34 -20.41
CA SER A 155 14.92 6.15 -21.12
C SER A 155 15.87 5.76 -22.25
N GLY A 156 16.41 6.73 -22.97
CA GLY A 156 17.39 6.51 -24.06
C GLY A 156 18.73 5.92 -23.59
N GLN A 157 19.06 6.07 -22.29
CA GLN A 157 20.23 5.43 -21.69
C GLN A 157 20.05 3.93 -21.44
N GLN A 158 18.83 3.38 -21.63
CA GLN A 158 18.45 2.01 -21.28
C GLN A 158 18.18 1.18 -22.55
N SER A 159 19.21 0.94 -23.36
CA SER A 159 19.04 0.32 -24.69
C SER A 159 18.85 -1.21 -24.71
N ASN A 160 19.09 -1.91 -23.60
CA ASN A 160 19.12 -3.37 -23.55
C ASN A 160 18.11 -3.93 -22.53
N VAL A 161 16.91 -3.38 -22.51
CA VAL A 161 15.83 -3.84 -21.63
C VAL A 161 14.58 -4.17 -22.44
N ASP A 162 13.80 -5.10 -21.93
CA ASP A 162 12.53 -5.50 -22.57
C ASP A 162 11.40 -4.52 -22.23
N LEU A 163 11.47 -3.88 -21.05
CA LEU A 163 10.42 -3.00 -20.56
C LEU A 163 11.01 -1.85 -19.73
N LEU A 164 10.54 -0.64 -20.00
CA LEU A 164 10.76 0.54 -19.16
C LEU A 164 9.54 0.76 -18.27
N ILE A 165 9.75 1.07 -17.01
CA ILE A 165 8.67 1.46 -16.10
C ILE A 165 8.86 2.92 -15.71
N TRP A 166 7.85 3.74 -16.02
CA TRP A 166 7.78 5.13 -15.62
C TRP A 166 6.92 5.30 -14.37
N PRO A 167 7.09 6.40 -13.60
CA PRO A 167 6.33 6.63 -12.37
C PRO A 167 4.84 6.88 -12.63
N GLU A 168 4.09 7.04 -11.54
CA GLU A 168 2.68 7.40 -11.58
C GLU A 168 2.45 8.73 -12.30
N SER A 169 1.69 8.66 -13.41
CA SER A 169 1.29 9.83 -14.21
C SER A 169 2.42 10.86 -14.40
N PRO A 170 3.57 10.48 -14.98
CA PRO A 170 4.74 11.36 -15.06
C PRO A 170 4.50 12.60 -15.92
N LEU A 171 3.64 12.47 -16.93
CA LEU A 171 3.25 13.54 -17.84
C LEU A 171 1.94 14.21 -17.38
N PRO A 172 1.83 15.54 -17.54
CA PRO A 172 0.61 16.28 -17.16
C PRO A 172 -0.52 16.19 -18.18
N TYR A 173 -0.42 15.28 -19.15
CA TYR A 173 -1.35 15.16 -20.26
C TYR A 173 -2.39 14.06 -20.06
N LEU A 174 -3.57 14.25 -20.66
CA LEU A 174 -4.52 13.18 -20.84
C LEU A 174 -3.98 12.20 -21.91
N HIS A 175 -4.17 10.91 -21.69
CA HIS A 175 -3.74 9.85 -22.60
C HIS A 175 -4.26 10.05 -24.04
N SER A 176 -5.47 10.57 -24.19
CA SER A 176 -6.11 10.86 -25.47
C SER A 176 -5.86 12.26 -26.03
N SER A 177 -4.97 13.05 -25.44
CA SER A 177 -4.70 14.43 -25.87
C SER A 177 -3.77 14.50 -27.07
N ASN A 178 -3.86 15.60 -27.83
CA ASN A 178 -2.92 15.88 -28.91
C ASN A 178 -1.49 16.05 -28.39
N GLN A 179 -1.32 16.58 -27.17
CA GLN A 179 -0.01 16.67 -26.53
C GLN A 179 0.63 15.30 -26.34
N MET A 180 -0.18 14.32 -25.87
CA MET A 180 0.29 12.95 -25.71
C MET A 180 0.63 12.30 -27.05
N ALA A 181 -0.19 12.52 -28.08
CA ALA A 181 0.10 12.05 -29.45
C ALA A 181 1.40 12.63 -30.02
N ASN A 182 1.65 13.92 -29.79
CA ASN A 182 2.91 14.56 -30.20
C ASN A 182 4.11 14.04 -29.40
N PHE A 183 3.91 13.76 -28.12
CA PHE A 183 4.96 13.20 -27.27
C PHE A 183 5.35 11.78 -27.69
N ASN A 184 4.38 10.95 -28.10
CA ASN A 184 4.65 9.58 -28.51
C ASN A 184 5.69 9.48 -29.64
N SER A 185 5.74 10.46 -30.55
CA SER A 185 6.78 10.50 -31.59
C SER A 185 8.20 10.71 -31.05
N ARG A 186 8.36 11.17 -29.79
CA ARG A 186 9.67 11.38 -29.16
C ARG A 186 10.22 10.12 -28.49
N ILE A 187 9.38 9.14 -28.24
CA ILE A 187 9.75 7.85 -27.63
C ILE A 187 9.91 6.76 -28.68
N ASP A 188 9.78 7.11 -29.96
CA ASP A 188 9.98 6.18 -31.07
C ASP A 188 11.36 5.53 -31.02
N GLY A 189 11.40 4.20 -31.16
CA GLY A 189 12.63 3.41 -31.05
C GLY A 189 13.10 3.09 -29.61
N LEU A 190 12.38 3.54 -28.58
CA LEU A 190 12.59 3.07 -27.19
C LEU A 190 11.91 1.72 -26.96
N PRO A 191 12.36 0.93 -25.95
CA PRO A 191 11.62 -0.23 -25.49
C PRO A 191 10.18 0.13 -25.08
N GLU A 192 9.30 -0.88 -24.96
CA GLU A 192 7.95 -0.66 -24.44
C GLU A 192 7.99 0.03 -23.07
N ILE A 193 7.10 1.01 -22.88
CA ILE A 193 7.05 1.81 -21.66
C ILE A 193 5.74 1.57 -20.93
N LEU A 194 5.80 1.01 -19.73
CA LEU A 194 4.67 0.93 -18.81
C LEU A 194 4.62 2.22 -17.99
N SER A 195 3.57 3.02 -18.15
CA SER A 195 3.44 4.32 -17.51
C SER A 195 2.08 4.52 -16.86
N GLY A 196 2.04 5.25 -15.76
CA GLY A 196 0.81 5.86 -15.28
C GLY A 196 0.35 6.98 -16.23
N ALA A 197 -0.96 7.12 -16.42
CA ALA A 197 -1.52 8.15 -17.28
C ALA A 197 -2.90 8.62 -16.79
N TRP A 198 -3.25 9.87 -17.12
CA TRP A 198 -4.58 10.39 -16.91
C TRP A 198 -5.49 10.02 -18.09
N LYS A 199 -6.62 9.38 -17.80
CA LYS A 199 -7.64 9.04 -18.77
C LYS A 199 -8.95 9.69 -18.41
N TYR A 200 -9.58 10.38 -19.37
CA TYR A 200 -10.92 10.90 -19.22
C TYR A 200 -11.92 9.96 -19.88
N GLN A 201 -12.86 9.44 -19.12
CA GLN A 201 -13.88 8.52 -19.59
C GLN A 201 -15.16 8.70 -18.76
N ASP A 202 -16.34 8.63 -19.41
CA ASP A 202 -17.66 8.73 -18.76
C ASP A 202 -17.78 9.93 -17.81
N SER A 203 -17.32 11.10 -18.27
CA SER A 203 -17.30 12.35 -17.51
C SER A 203 -16.48 12.32 -16.21
N SER A 204 -15.59 11.36 -16.08
CA SER A 204 -14.70 11.20 -14.92
C SER A 204 -13.24 11.09 -15.34
N LEU A 205 -12.35 11.57 -14.47
CA LEU A 205 -10.91 11.49 -14.65
C LEU A 205 -10.36 10.31 -13.86
N TYR A 206 -9.66 9.42 -14.53
CA TYR A 206 -9.06 8.23 -13.95
C TYR A 206 -7.55 8.30 -14.01
N ASN A 207 -6.91 7.87 -12.92
CA ASN A 207 -5.50 7.51 -12.94
C ASN A 207 -5.39 6.06 -13.40
N THR A 208 -4.74 5.84 -14.52
CA THR A 208 -4.67 4.54 -15.20
C THR A 208 -3.23 4.14 -15.44
N MET A 209 -3.02 2.88 -15.73
CA MET A 209 -1.76 2.36 -16.24
C MET A 209 -1.92 2.00 -17.71
N THR A 210 -0.95 2.37 -18.51
CA THR A 210 -0.95 2.15 -19.97
C THR A 210 0.42 1.73 -20.47
N ILE A 211 0.43 1.02 -21.57
CA ILE A 211 1.66 0.75 -22.34
C ILE A 211 1.75 1.81 -23.42
N LEU A 212 2.87 2.49 -23.47
CA LEU A 212 3.26 3.38 -24.56
C LEU A 212 4.18 2.56 -25.45
N SER A 213 3.67 2.19 -26.61
CA SER A 213 4.43 1.51 -27.67
C SER A 213 4.46 2.40 -28.90
N THR A 214 5.52 2.32 -29.62
CA THR A 214 5.71 2.97 -30.92
C THR A 214 5.12 2.12 -32.03
#